data_6dcc127d6fcdd1727b8069948923a6e0
#
_entry.id   6dcc127d6fcdd1727b8069948923a6e0
#
_cell.length_a   1.000
_cell.length_b   1.000
_cell.length_c   1.000
_cell.angle_alpha   90.00
_cell.angle_beta   90.00
_cell.angle_gamma   90.00
#
_symmetry.space_group_name_H-M   'P 1'
#
loop_
_entity.id
_entity.type
_entity.pdbx_description
1 polymer ?
#
loop_
_entity_poly.entity_id
_entity_poly.type
_entity_poly.pdbx_seq_one_letter_code
_entity_poly.pdbx_strand_id
1 'polypeptide(L)'
;MRIQKTDWGHIEWMENEAGGIFIQGLNVGLVVLETGANHPPHKHYDEQVNYVVQGQAVAYIDGKEITMKPGNFYHWPMGVVHEAYNIGNVPFVHLMITSSENATLEEFVKDKKKKWIEGTGLLDRQTGQLYIAVEAIRTQFLETLRYPYVIFDGNGNRISQSKTFPAYCTQICDPAAHDGMCECMLTDQIEQFQQEKTFFCPHGIEIFSIPLIDEKHFLGYIQGGYIWQSQYGNKPDMEIYDTPESTAIGIKNLLRRIAKAVKNYC
;
A
#
# COMPACT_ATOMS: atom_id res chain seq x y z
N MET A 1 13.93 21.44 -12.72
CA MET A 1 13.38 20.25 -13.40
C MET A 1 14.53 19.31 -13.71
N ARG A 2 14.49 18.09 -13.22
CA ARG A 2 15.51 17.07 -13.43
C ARG A 2 15.04 16.10 -14.52
N ILE A 3 15.91 15.78 -15.48
CA ILE A 3 15.60 14.80 -16.53
C ILE A 3 16.31 13.49 -16.20
N GLN A 4 15.50 12.43 -16.07
CA GLN A 4 15.97 11.06 -15.93
C GLN A 4 15.85 10.37 -17.28
N LYS A 5 16.96 10.05 -17.91
CA LYS A 5 16.99 9.32 -19.19
C LYS A 5 16.83 7.82 -18.96
N THR A 6 16.15 7.16 -19.89
CA THR A 6 15.92 5.72 -19.93
C THR A 6 16.06 5.20 -21.36
N ASP A 7 16.08 3.90 -21.56
CA ASP A 7 16.17 3.30 -22.91
C ASP A 7 14.86 3.47 -23.72
N TRP A 8 13.75 3.76 -23.06
CA TRP A 8 12.43 3.93 -23.67
C TRP A 8 12.00 5.39 -23.83
N GLY A 9 12.79 6.35 -23.30
CA GLY A 9 12.48 7.78 -23.33
C GLY A 9 13.09 8.51 -22.15
N HIS A 10 12.27 9.26 -21.42
CA HIS A 10 12.73 9.98 -20.23
C HIS A 10 11.60 10.37 -19.28
N ILE A 11 11.97 10.77 -18.07
CA ILE A 11 11.08 11.36 -17.08
C ILE A 11 11.58 12.76 -16.75
N GLU A 12 10.71 13.75 -16.89
CA GLU A 12 10.95 15.13 -16.45
C GLU A 12 10.36 15.34 -15.07
N TRP A 13 11.19 15.26 -14.04
CA TRP A 13 10.75 15.42 -12.66
C TRP A 13 10.47 16.89 -12.33
N MET A 14 9.31 17.14 -11.74
CA MET A 14 8.97 18.47 -11.19
C MET A 14 9.68 18.65 -9.86
N GLU A 15 10.66 19.52 -9.85
CA GLU A 15 11.45 19.87 -8.67
C GLU A 15 11.33 21.38 -8.42
N ASN A 16 11.39 21.79 -7.15
CA ASN A 16 11.50 23.19 -6.80
C ASN A 16 12.90 23.72 -7.13
N GLU A 17 13.09 25.04 -7.03
CA GLU A 17 14.38 25.71 -7.32
C GLU A 17 15.54 25.22 -6.45
N ALA A 18 15.25 24.65 -5.29
CA ALA A 18 16.23 24.04 -4.39
C ALA A 18 16.53 22.56 -4.71
N GLY A 19 15.95 21.99 -5.78
CA GLY A 19 16.15 20.59 -6.18
C GLY A 19 15.40 19.57 -5.32
N GLY A 20 14.44 20.01 -4.53
CA GLY A 20 13.60 19.13 -3.71
C GLY A 20 12.25 18.82 -4.36
N ILE A 21 11.50 17.91 -3.76
CA ILE A 21 10.17 17.52 -4.19
C ILE A 21 9.22 18.73 -4.14
N PHE A 22 8.49 18.96 -5.23
CA PHE A 22 7.59 20.10 -5.35
C PHE A 22 6.44 20.07 -4.34
N ILE A 23 5.94 18.88 -4.01
CA ILE A 23 4.86 18.68 -3.02
C ILE A 23 5.32 17.62 -2.03
N GLN A 24 5.25 17.91 -0.74
CA GLN A 24 5.64 16.97 0.29
C GLN A 24 4.81 15.68 0.23
N GLY A 25 5.48 14.55 0.13
CA GLY A 25 4.87 13.22 0.06
C GLY A 25 4.35 12.82 -1.32
N LEU A 26 4.57 13.65 -2.36
CA LEU A 26 4.23 13.34 -3.73
C LEU A 26 5.41 13.60 -4.66
N ASN A 27 5.66 12.65 -5.56
CA ASN A 27 6.51 12.87 -6.72
C ASN A 27 5.63 13.15 -7.92
N VAL A 28 6.00 14.15 -8.70
CA VAL A 28 5.31 14.51 -9.92
C VAL A 28 6.30 14.55 -11.05
N GLY A 29 6.02 13.84 -12.13
CA GLY A 29 6.86 13.79 -13.31
C GLY A 29 6.06 13.70 -14.59
N LEU A 30 6.64 14.25 -15.65
CA LEU A 30 6.15 14.04 -17.01
C LEU A 30 6.94 12.90 -17.63
N VAL A 31 6.27 11.80 -17.90
CA VAL A 31 6.86 10.62 -18.53
C VAL A 31 6.67 10.73 -20.03
N VAL A 32 7.76 10.62 -20.76
CA VAL A 32 7.77 10.63 -22.21
C VAL A 32 8.27 9.28 -22.71
N LEU A 33 7.37 8.53 -23.33
CA LEU A 33 7.66 7.25 -23.97
C LEU A 33 7.75 7.48 -25.48
N GLU A 34 8.95 7.29 -26.05
CA GLU A 34 9.21 7.54 -27.44
C GLU A 34 8.35 6.68 -28.37
N THR A 35 8.22 7.11 -29.62
CA THR A 35 7.41 6.38 -30.62
C THR A 35 7.93 4.96 -30.80
N GLY A 36 7.04 3.97 -30.66
CA GLY A 36 7.37 2.55 -30.77
C GLY A 36 8.15 2.00 -29.59
N ALA A 37 8.43 2.80 -28.55
CA ALA A 37 9.13 2.34 -27.37
C ALA A 37 8.22 1.57 -26.42
N ASN A 38 8.87 0.76 -25.60
CA ASN A 38 8.24 -0.06 -24.56
C ASN A 38 8.82 0.32 -23.19
N HIS A 39 7.97 0.74 -22.28
CA HIS A 39 8.29 0.77 -20.87
C HIS A 39 8.15 -0.64 -20.31
N PRO A 40 9.25 -1.33 -19.98
CA PRO A 40 9.22 -2.77 -19.70
C PRO A 40 8.42 -3.12 -18.45
N PRO A 41 8.00 -4.40 -18.31
CA PRO A 41 7.31 -4.87 -17.13
C PRO A 41 8.10 -4.59 -15.86
N HIS A 42 7.48 -3.88 -14.92
CA HIS A 42 8.06 -3.57 -13.64
C HIS A 42 6.96 -3.38 -12.59
N LYS A 43 7.36 -3.26 -11.34
CA LYS A 43 6.48 -2.94 -10.22
C LYS A 43 7.19 -2.02 -9.24
N HIS A 44 6.42 -1.20 -8.59
CA HIS A 44 6.88 -0.36 -7.49
C HIS A 44 5.81 -0.29 -6.38
N TYR A 45 6.16 0.24 -5.22
CA TYR A 45 5.32 0.19 -4.02
C TYR A 45 4.76 1.55 -3.62
N ASP A 46 4.60 2.39 -4.60
CA ASP A 46 3.83 3.61 -4.51
C ASP A 46 2.51 3.47 -5.30
N GLU A 47 1.51 4.18 -4.87
CA GLU A 47 0.31 4.37 -5.66
C GLU A 47 0.62 5.39 -6.75
N GLN A 48 0.27 5.07 -7.98
CA GLN A 48 0.54 5.94 -9.11
C GLN A 48 -0.74 6.27 -9.88
N VAL A 49 -0.94 7.55 -10.13
CA VAL A 49 -1.97 8.06 -11.01
C VAL A 49 -1.32 8.70 -12.23
N ASN A 50 -1.81 8.36 -13.41
CA ASN A 50 -1.31 8.85 -14.68
C ASN A 50 -2.42 9.59 -15.42
N TYR A 51 -2.17 10.84 -15.78
CA TYR A 51 -3.04 11.61 -16.67
C TYR A 51 -2.39 11.72 -18.04
N VAL A 52 -3.04 11.19 -19.07
CA VAL A 52 -2.48 11.19 -20.44
C VAL A 52 -2.64 12.56 -21.06
N VAL A 53 -1.51 13.14 -21.45
CA VAL A 53 -1.43 14.46 -22.09
C VAL A 53 -1.46 14.33 -23.61
N GLN A 54 -0.68 13.37 -24.17
CA GLN A 54 -0.48 13.21 -25.61
C GLN A 54 -0.23 11.76 -25.99
N GLY A 55 -0.58 11.40 -27.22
CA GLY A 55 -0.30 10.07 -27.77
C GLY A 55 -1.26 8.99 -27.28
N GLN A 56 -0.97 7.75 -27.63
CA GLN A 56 -1.73 6.58 -27.20
C GLN A 56 -0.77 5.44 -26.83
N ALA A 57 -1.10 4.72 -25.78
CA ALA A 57 -0.36 3.54 -25.38
C ALA A 57 -1.31 2.38 -25.07
N VAL A 58 -0.82 1.16 -25.24
CA VAL A 58 -1.41 -0.02 -24.64
C VAL A 58 -0.61 -0.32 -23.37
N ALA A 59 -1.28 -0.42 -22.24
CA ALA A 59 -0.70 -0.81 -20.98
C ALA A 59 -1.28 -2.15 -20.53
N TYR A 60 -0.44 -2.96 -19.88
CA TYR A 60 -0.90 -4.15 -19.16
C TYR A 60 -0.72 -3.90 -17.67
N ILE A 61 -1.81 -3.96 -16.93
CA ILE A 61 -1.84 -3.76 -15.48
C ILE A 61 -2.42 -5.02 -14.85
N ASP A 62 -1.62 -5.75 -14.08
CA ASP A 62 -2.00 -7.05 -13.53
C ASP A 62 -2.48 -8.04 -14.62
N GLY A 63 -1.81 -8.01 -15.78
CA GLY A 63 -2.16 -8.83 -16.96
C GLY A 63 -3.40 -8.37 -17.73
N LYS A 64 -4.05 -7.28 -17.33
CA LYS A 64 -5.21 -6.71 -18.04
C LYS A 64 -4.75 -5.64 -19.01
N GLU A 65 -5.15 -5.79 -20.26
CA GLU A 65 -4.90 -4.81 -21.30
C GLU A 65 -5.80 -3.58 -21.14
N ILE A 66 -5.19 -2.41 -21.23
CA ILE A 66 -5.87 -1.10 -21.17
C ILE A 66 -5.29 -0.21 -22.26
N THR A 67 -6.15 0.39 -23.07
CA THR A 67 -5.73 1.45 -23.99
C THR A 67 -5.76 2.80 -23.28
N MET A 68 -4.61 3.45 -23.19
CA MET A 68 -4.45 4.77 -22.58
C MET A 68 -4.58 5.86 -23.64
N LYS A 69 -5.46 6.85 -23.40
CA LYS A 69 -5.80 7.93 -24.35
C LYS A 69 -5.73 9.29 -23.68
N PRO A 70 -5.41 10.37 -24.42
CA PRO A 70 -5.39 11.73 -23.91
C PRO A 70 -6.69 12.13 -23.19
N GLY A 71 -6.54 12.90 -22.13
CA GLY A 71 -7.66 13.42 -21.33
C GLY A 71 -8.18 12.44 -20.26
N ASN A 72 -7.65 11.24 -20.17
CA ASN A 72 -8.08 10.24 -19.18
C ASN A 72 -7.04 10.02 -18.09
N PHE A 73 -7.56 9.64 -16.91
CA PHE A 73 -6.76 9.19 -15.78
C PHE A 73 -6.70 7.66 -15.72
N TYR A 74 -5.54 7.15 -15.36
CA TYR A 74 -5.30 5.72 -15.16
C TYR A 74 -4.58 5.51 -13.84
N HIS A 75 -5.01 4.51 -13.09
CA HIS A 75 -4.44 4.17 -11.79
C HIS A 75 -3.59 2.91 -11.94
N TRP A 76 -2.34 3.01 -11.52
CA TRP A 76 -1.43 1.90 -11.40
C TRP A 76 -1.25 1.56 -9.92
N PRO A 77 -1.88 0.48 -9.45
CA PRO A 77 -1.88 0.16 -8.03
C PRO A 77 -0.51 -0.26 -7.54
N MET A 78 -0.22 0.05 -6.30
CA MET A 78 0.96 -0.40 -5.58
C MET A 78 1.19 -1.91 -5.70
N GLY A 79 2.44 -2.32 -5.95
CA GLY A 79 2.87 -3.72 -6.00
C GLY A 79 2.36 -4.52 -7.21
N VAL A 80 1.66 -3.87 -8.14
CA VAL A 80 1.12 -4.51 -9.35
C VAL A 80 2.11 -4.38 -10.49
N VAL A 81 2.38 -5.51 -11.17
CA VAL A 81 3.20 -5.49 -12.39
C VAL A 81 2.47 -4.73 -13.48
N HIS A 82 3.15 -3.78 -14.08
CA HIS A 82 2.64 -3.00 -15.19
C HIS A 82 3.73 -2.72 -16.23
N GLU A 83 3.27 -2.49 -17.44
CA GLU A 83 4.09 -2.14 -18.61
C GLU A 83 3.25 -1.29 -19.56
N ALA A 84 3.91 -0.55 -20.46
CA ALA A 84 3.23 0.27 -21.45
C ALA A 84 3.98 0.30 -22.78
N TYR A 85 3.24 0.24 -23.88
CA TYR A 85 3.74 0.29 -25.24
C TYR A 85 3.17 1.51 -25.96
N ASN A 86 4.02 2.37 -26.45
CA ASN A 86 3.57 3.45 -27.32
C ASN A 86 3.18 2.88 -28.69
N ILE A 87 1.88 2.82 -28.97
CA ILE A 87 1.31 2.31 -30.22
C ILE A 87 1.02 3.42 -31.24
N GLY A 88 1.31 4.67 -30.88
CA GLY A 88 1.06 5.84 -31.73
C GLY A 88 2.26 6.18 -32.61
N ASN A 89 2.07 7.21 -33.43
CA ASN A 89 3.09 7.79 -34.30
C ASN A 89 3.72 9.08 -33.74
N VAL A 90 3.41 9.39 -32.50
CA VAL A 90 3.98 10.51 -31.72
C VAL A 90 4.37 10.00 -30.34
N PRO A 91 5.25 10.68 -29.61
CA PRO A 91 5.56 10.32 -28.24
C PRO A 91 4.29 10.21 -27.38
N PHE A 92 4.23 9.17 -26.55
CA PHE A 92 3.20 9.04 -25.54
C PHE A 92 3.65 9.77 -24.29
N VAL A 93 2.87 10.77 -23.87
CA VAL A 93 3.21 11.65 -22.76
C VAL A 93 2.10 11.58 -21.72
N HIS A 94 2.48 11.30 -20.48
CA HIS A 94 1.55 11.34 -19.37
C HIS A 94 2.16 12.01 -18.13
N LEU A 95 1.33 12.74 -17.41
CA LEU A 95 1.67 13.26 -16.09
C LEU A 95 1.54 12.11 -15.08
N MET A 96 2.65 11.79 -14.45
CA MET A 96 2.73 10.79 -13.39
C MET A 96 2.72 11.47 -12.04
N ILE A 97 1.86 11.02 -11.13
CA ILE A 97 1.81 11.45 -9.74
C ILE A 97 1.95 10.20 -8.88
N THR A 98 2.97 10.14 -8.04
CA THR A 98 3.21 9.01 -7.14
C THR A 98 3.31 9.46 -5.69
N SER A 99 3.06 8.54 -4.76
CA SER A 99 3.07 8.82 -3.31
C SER A 99 4.43 8.64 -2.65
N SER A 100 5.47 8.20 -3.38
CA SER A 100 6.80 7.93 -2.82
C SER A 100 7.94 8.24 -3.79
N GLU A 101 9.17 8.31 -3.26
CA GLU A 101 10.37 8.39 -4.08
C GLU A 101 10.65 7.05 -4.78
N ASN A 102 11.11 7.12 -6.04
CA ASN A 102 11.43 5.96 -6.90
C ASN A 102 12.68 5.18 -6.42
N ALA A 103 12.68 4.66 -5.22
CA ALA A 103 13.63 3.61 -4.91
C ALA A 103 13.12 2.30 -5.55
N THR A 104 13.95 1.62 -6.31
CA THR A 104 13.62 0.27 -6.75
C THR A 104 13.53 -0.61 -5.50
N LEU A 105 12.32 -0.97 -5.13
CA LEU A 105 12.07 -1.69 -3.89
C LEU A 105 12.83 -3.02 -3.85
N GLU A 106 13.15 -3.61 -5.00
CA GLU A 106 13.97 -4.82 -5.10
C GLU A 106 15.38 -4.62 -4.50
N GLU A 107 16.02 -3.47 -4.72
CA GLU A 107 17.31 -3.17 -4.12
C GLU A 107 17.19 -2.95 -2.62
N PHE A 108 16.14 -2.26 -2.20
CA PHE A 108 15.85 -2.03 -0.79
C PHE A 108 15.56 -3.34 -0.04
N VAL A 109 14.74 -4.22 -0.62
CA VAL A 109 14.41 -5.54 -0.06
C VAL A 109 15.67 -6.41 0.01
N LYS A 110 16.52 -6.44 -1.02
CA LYS A 110 17.78 -7.21 -1.01
C LYS A 110 18.72 -6.77 0.12
N ASP A 111 18.89 -5.46 0.29
CA ASP A 111 19.78 -4.92 1.34
C ASP A 111 19.22 -5.18 2.76
N LYS A 112 17.92 -4.98 2.96
CA LYS A 112 17.24 -5.28 4.23
C LYS A 112 17.23 -6.77 4.53
N LYS A 113 16.97 -7.62 3.53
CA LYS A 113 17.01 -9.07 3.67
C LYS A 113 18.38 -9.58 4.11
N LYS A 114 19.45 -9.03 3.54
CA LYS A 114 20.81 -9.36 3.93
C LYS A 114 21.10 -8.97 5.37
N LYS A 115 20.83 -7.72 5.76
CA LYS A 115 21.06 -7.19 7.11
C LYS A 115 20.25 -7.95 8.18
N TRP A 116 19.04 -8.37 7.82
CA TRP A 116 18.14 -9.04 8.74
C TRP A 116 18.54 -10.51 8.97
N ILE A 117 18.87 -11.27 7.92
CA ILE A 117 19.36 -12.66 8.02
C ILE A 117 20.65 -12.75 8.85
N GLU A 118 21.52 -11.74 8.73
CA GLU A 118 22.77 -11.67 9.51
C GLU A 118 22.54 -11.32 10.99
N GLY A 119 21.39 -10.68 11.33
CA GLY A 119 21.18 -10.12 12.67
C GLY A 119 20.29 -10.92 13.61
N THR A 120 19.44 -11.80 13.16
CA THR A 120 18.34 -12.31 14.00
C THR A 120 18.32 -13.80 14.25
N GLY A 121 18.94 -14.67 13.49
CA GLY A 121 19.12 -16.13 13.76
C GLY A 121 17.95 -16.95 14.40
N LEU A 122 16.86 -16.30 14.80
CA LEU A 122 15.84 -16.81 15.72
C LEU A 122 14.42 -16.93 15.12
N LEU A 123 14.16 -16.40 13.92
CA LEU A 123 12.83 -16.50 13.31
C LEU A 123 12.82 -17.56 12.22
N ASP A 124 11.71 -18.25 12.10
CA ASP A 124 11.49 -19.13 10.97
C ASP A 124 11.55 -18.34 9.65
N ARG A 125 11.83 -19.02 8.56
CA ARG A 125 12.07 -18.40 7.25
C ARG A 125 10.86 -17.56 6.76
N GLN A 126 9.64 -18.03 7.03
CA GLN A 126 8.41 -17.40 6.56
C GLN A 126 8.13 -16.10 7.32
N THR A 127 8.23 -16.15 8.64
CA THR A 127 8.10 -14.96 9.51
C THR A 127 9.16 -13.92 9.14
N GLY A 128 10.39 -14.36 8.87
CA GLY A 128 11.46 -13.49 8.42
C GLY A 128 11.19 -12.79 7.09
N GLN A 129 10.67 -13.50 6.12
CA GLN A 129 10.27 -12.92 4.83
C GLN A 129 9.15 -11.90 5.00
N LEU A 130 8.14 -12.20 5.81
CA LEU A 130 7.05 -11.29 6.10
C LEU A 130 7.55 -9.99 6.75
N TYR A 131 8.44 -10.07 7.75
CA TYR A 131 9.04 -8.88 8.37
C TYR A 131 9.78 -8.00 7.35
N ILE A 132 10.56 -8.61 6.45
CA ILE A 132 11.29 -7.88 5.42
C ILE A 132 10.32 -7.20 4.45
N ALA A 133 9.29 -7.91 4.02
CA ALA A 133 8.29 -7.38 3.09
C ALA A 133 7.54 -6.19 3.71
N VAL A 134 7.10 -6.32 4.96
CA VAL A 134 6.42 -5.25 5.70
C VAL A 134 7.34 -4.05 5.89
N GLU A 135 8.60 -4.28 6.29
CA GLU A 135 9.57 -3.19 6.49
C GLU A 135 9.87 -2.46 5.18
N ALA A 136 9.91 -3.18 4.07
CA ALA A 136 10.13 -2.61 2.76
C ALA A 136 9.02 -1.61 2.36
N ILE A 137 7.76 -1.95 2.61
CA ILE A 137 6.63 -1.06 2.29
C ILE A 137 6.35 -0.03 3.40
N ARG A 138 6.88 -0.23 4.61
CA ARG A 138 6.60 0.62 5.77
C ARG A 138 7.01 2.06 5.55
N THR A 139 8.27 2.28 5.22
CA THR A 139 8.85 3.62 5.10
C THR A 139 8.30 4.40 3.91
N GLN A 140 7.98 3.70 2.84
CA GLN A 140 7.52 4.31 1.60
C GLN A 140 6.01 4.54 1.57
N PHE A 141 5.25 3.70 2.23
CA PHE A 141 3.81 3.70 2.13
C PHE A 141 3.08 3.66 3.48
N LEU A 142 3.35 2.68 4.34
CA LEU A 142 2.56 2.48 5.55
C LEU A 142 2.65 3.65 6.54
N GLU A 143 3.81 4.30 6.65
CA GLU A 143 3.99 5.47 7.53
C GLU A 143 3.22 6.71 7.07
N THR A 144 2.86 6.78 5.80
CA THR A 144 2.09 7.88 5.22
C THR A 144 0.58 7.66 5.28
N LEU A 145 0.14 6.45 5.63
CA LEU A 145 -1.27 6.14 5.75
C LEU A 145 -1.91 6.94 6.88
N ARG A 146 -3.03 7.55 6.56
CA ARG A 146 -3.87 8.26 7.54
C ARG A 146 -4.84 7.35 8.27
N TYR A 147 -5.03 6.13 7.76
CA TYR A 147 -5.94 5.14 8.35
C TYR A 147 -5.16 4.21 9.28
N PRO A 148 -5.70 3.91 10.45
CA PRO A 148 -5.06 3.00 11.38
C PRO A 148 -5.02 1.57 10.82
N TYR A 149 -3.88 0.92 11.02
CA TYR A 149 -3.65 -0.48 10.65
C TYR A 149 -2.74 -1.16 11.67
N VAL A 150 -2.85 -2.48 11.74
CA VAL A 150 -1.90 -3.37 12.42
C VAL A 150 -1.64 -4.58 11.54
N ILE A 151 -0.39 -5.00 11.46
CA ILE A 151 0.02 -6.23 10.76
C ILE A 151 0.54 -7.23 11.80
N PHE A 152 0.05 -8.45 11.71
CA PHE A 152 0.40 -9.56 12.56
C PHE A 152 1.03 -10.68 11.74
N ASP A 153 1.96 -11.44 12.34
CA ASP A 153 2.46 -12.69 11.77
C ASP A 153 1.45 -13.84 11.95
N GLY A 154 1.80 -15.03 11.44
CA GLY A 154 0.97 -16.22 11.53
C GLY A 154 0.77 -16.75 12.95
N ASN A 155 1.54 -16.29 13.91
CA ASN A 155 1.43 -16.62 15.32
C ASN A 155 0.66 -15.54 16.12
N GLY A 156 0.22 -14.46 15.46
CA GLY A 156 -0.48 -13.36 16.10
C GLY A 156 0.46 -12.32 16.75
N ASN A 157 1.75 -12.41 16.52
CA ASN A 157 2.66 -11.37 17.00
C ASN A 157 2.57 -10.13 16.10
N ARG A 158 2.54 -8.97 16.72
CA ARG A 158 2.48 -7.70 16.01
C ARG A 158 3.81 -7.40 15.33
N ILE A 159 3.77 -7.18 14.02
CA ILE A 159 4.94 -6.83 13.20
C ILE A 159 5.03 -5.32 12.98
N SER A 160 3.90 -4.69 12.67
CA SER A 160 3.84 -3.27 12.33
C SER A 160 2.49 -2.69 12.71
N GLN A 161 2.47 -1.39 13.00
CA GLN A 161 1.23 -0.66 13.25
C GLN A 161 1.36 0.79 12.84
N SER A 162 0.22 1.45 12.62
CA SER A 162 0.17 2.90 12.45
C SER A 162 0.67 3.63 13.71
N LYS A 163 1.27 4.81 13.50
CA LYS A 163 1.80 5.62 14.62
C LYS A 163 0.71 6.09 15.57
N THR A 164 -0.50 6.32 15.04
CA THR A 164 -1.63 6.81 15.82
C THR A 164 -2.86 5.95 15.55
N PHE A 165 -3.47 5.47 16.63
CA PHE A 165 -4.82 4.94 16.60
C PHE A 165 -5.83 6.07 16.80
N PRO A 166 -7.09 5.88 16.39
CA PRO A 166 -8.14 6.85 16.68
C PRO A 166 -8.23 7.15 18.17
N ALA A 167 -8.41 8.43 18.51
CA ALA A 167 -8.49 8.85 19.91
C ALA A 167 -9.56 8.10 20.69
N TYR A 168 -10.69 7.80 20.07
CA TYR A 168 -11.75 7.02 20.70
C TYR A 168 -11.33 5.56 21.03
N CYS A 169 -10.47 4.92 20.22
CA CYS A 169 -9.95 3.61 20.56
C CYS A 169 -9.04 3.66 21.79
N THR A 170 -8.19 4.69 21.87
CA THR A 170 -7.27 4.85 23.02
C THR A 170 -7.96 5.29 24.31
N GLN A 171 -9.14 5.90 24.22
CA GLN A 171 -9.93 6.33 25.39
C GLN A 171 -10.71 5.18 26.03
N ILE A 172 -11.13 4.18 25.26
CA ILE A 172 -12.00 3.10 25.71
C ILE A 172 -11.19 1.88 26.16
N CYS A 173 -10.18 1.54 25.37
CA CYS A 173 -9.32 0.39 25.64
C CYS A 173 -8.12 0.87 26.42
N ASP A 174 -7.87 0.29 27.60
CA ASP A 174 -6.66 0.56 28.35
C ASP A 174 -5.44 -0.03 27.62
N PRO A 175 -4.60 0.78 26.95
CA PRO A 175 -3.44 0.28 26.23
C PRO A 175 -2.39 -0.33 27.18
N ALA A 176 -2.40 0.04 28.46
CA ALA A 176 -1.44 -0.46 29.45
C ALA A 176 -1.80 -1.88 29.91
N ALA A 177 -3.09 -2.25 29.88
CA ALA A 177 -3.53 -3.58 30.26
C ALA A 177 -3.17 -4.66 29.21
N HIS A 178 -2.86 -4.24 27.96
CA HIS A 178 -2.71 -5.14 26.83
C HIS A 178 -1.47 -4.82 25.98
N ASP A 179 -0.38 -4.36 26.55
CA ASP A 179 0.86 -3.99 25.84
C ASP A 179 0.62 -3.03 24.66
N GLY A 180 -0.31 -2.09 24.82
CA GLY A 180 -0.67 -1.14 23.79
C GLY A 180 -1.63 -1.68 22.73
N MET A 181 -2.22 -2.85 22.94
CA MET A 181 -3.23 -3.41 22.06
C MET A 181 -4.64 -3.24 22.65
N CYS A 182 -5.60 -3.01 21.77
CA CYS A 182 -7.00 -3.06 22.12
C CYS A 182 -7.45 -4.51 22.31
N GLU A 183 -8.39 -4.75 23.25
CA GLU A 183 -8.99 -6.06 23.49
C GLU A 183 -9.52 -6.73 22.21
N CYS A 184 -10.01 -5.95 21.26
CA CYS A 184 -10.47 -6.43 19.96
C CYS A 184 -9.36 -6.95 19.04
N MET A 185 -8.10 -6.70 19.37
CA MET A 185 -6.92 -7.23 18.68
C MET A 185 -6.35 -8.48 19.35
N LEU A 186 -6.77 -8.75 20.59
CA LEU A 186 -6.37 -9.95 21.32
C LEU A 186 -7.20 -11.12 20.79
N THR A 187 -6.60 -11.99 20.04
CA THR A 187 -7.32 -13.10 19.44
C THR A 187 -6.68 -14.41 19.83
N ASP A 188 -7.35 -15.14 20.71
CA ASP A 188 -7.03 -16.53 21.01
C ASP A 188 -7.31 -17.50 19.85
N GLN A 189 -7.86 -16.98 18.74
CA GLN A 189 -8.29 -17.76 17.60
C GLN A 189 -7.75 -17.17 16.28
N ILE A 190 -6.44 -17.26 16.08
CA ILE A 190 -5.76 -16.80 14.86
C ILE A 190 -6.36 -17.44 13.60
N GLU A 191 -6.82 -18.67 13.70
CA GLU A 191 -7.45 -19.42 12.60
C GLU A 191 -8.59 -18.65 11.92
N GLN A 192 -9.33 -17.85 12.68
CA GLN A 192 -10.42 -17.04 12.10
C GLN A 192 -9.95 -15.95 11.12
N PHE A 193 -8.64 -15.58 11.14
CA PHE A 193 -8.06 -14.57 10.26
C PHE A 193 -7.39 -15.14 9.01
N GLN A 194 -7.49 -16.45 8.81
CA GLN A 194 -7.05 -17.07 7.55
C GLN A 194 -7.99 -16.75 6.38
N GLN A 195 -9.12 -16.11 6.66
CA GLN A 195 -10.04 -15.60 5.65
C GLN A 195 -10.31 -14.11 5.88
N GLU A 196 -10.67 -13.43 4.81
CA GLU A 196 -11.11 -12.05 4.91
C GLU A 196 -12.35 -11.95 5.80
N LYS A 197 -12.31 -11.06 6.78
CA LYS A 197 -13.36 -10.89 7.77
C LYS A 197 -13.60 -9.42 8.07
N THR A 198 -14.85 -9.09 8.29
CA THR A 198 -15.28 -7.84 8.92
C THR A 198 -15.88 -8.20 10.27
N PHE A 199 -15.47 -7.54 11.32
CA PHE A 199 -16.02 -7.73 12.67
C PHE A 199 -16.16 -6.39 13.40
N PHE A 200 -16.92 -6.41 14.48
CA PHE A 200 -17.12 -5.25 15.33
C PHE A 200 -16.47 -5.51 16.69
N CYS A 201 -15.73 -4.53 17.19
CA CYS A 201 -15.28 -4.61 18.57
C CYS A 201 -16.47 -4.47 19.54
N PRO A 202 -16.31 -4.77 20.83
CA PRO A 202 -17.37 -4.64 21.83
C PRO A 202 -18.02 -3.26 21.89
N HIS A 203 -17.33 -2.24 21.42
CA HIS A 203 -17.80 -0.85 21.39
C HIS A 203 -18.42 -0.43 20.03
N GLY A 204 -18.68 -1.39 19.14
CA GLY A 204 -19.34 -1.12 17.86
C GLY A 204 -18.44 -0.53 16.77
N ILE A 205 -17.12 -0.56 16.96
CA ILE A 205 -16.15 -0.11 15.94
C ILE A 205 -15.92 -1.23 14.94
N GLU A 206 -16.06 -0.91 13.67
CA GLU A 206 -15.88 -1.86 12.57
C GLU A 206 -14.38 -1.99 12.22
N ILE A 207 -13.94 -3.24 12.12
CA ILE A 207 -12.54 -3.61 11.83
C ILE A 207 -12.56 -4.63 10.69
N PHE A 208 -11.70 -4.39 9.70
CA PHE A 208 -11.45 -5.29 8.58
C PHE A 208 -10.19 -6.10 8.84
N SER A 209 -10.23 -7.40 8.62
CA SER A 209 -9.07 -8.28 8.66
C SER A 209 -8.88 -8.94 7.30
N ILE A 210 -7.69 -8.76 6.71
CA ILE A 210 -7.31 -9.30 5.41
C ILE A 210 -6.14 -10.26 5.62
N PRO A 211 -6.25 -11.53 5.22
CA PRO A 211 -5.16 -12.50 5.35
C PRO A 211 -3.99 -12.20 4.43
N LEU A 212 -2.80 -12.49 4.92
CA LEU A 212 -1.57 -12.52 4.18
C LEU A 212 -1.26 -13.98 3.87
N ILE A 213 -1.58 -14.42 2.66
CA ILE A 213 -1.42 -15.83 2.24
C ILE A 213 -0.49 -15.85 1.03
N ASP A 214 0.60 -16.61 1.12
CA ASP A 214 1.47 -16.91 0.01
C ASP A 214 1.24 -18.34 -0.47
N GLU A 215 0.83 -18.50 -1.74
CA GLU A 215 0.39 -19.76 -2.32
C GLU A 215 -0.65 -20.50 -1.45
N LYS A 216 -0.20 -21.27 -0.47
CA LYS A 216 -1.05 -22.02 0.48
C LYS A 216 -0.66 -21.78 1.94
N HIS A 217 0.32 -20.91 2.20
CA HIS A 217 0.82 -20.68 3.53
C HIS A 217 0.23 -19.40 4.10
N PHE A 218 -0.31 -19.50 5.28
CA PHE A 218 -0.77 -18.36 6.05
C PHE A 218 0.44 -17.68 6.70
N LEU A 219 0.78 -16.49 6.24
CA LEU A 219 1.92 -15.72 6.74
C LEU A 219 1.53 -14.82 7.91
N GLY A 220 0.26 -14.44 7.97
CA GLY A 220 -0.27 -13.50 8.95
C GLY A 220 -1.50 -12.78 8.43
N TYR A 221 -1.79 -11.61 8.98
CA TYR A 221 -2.96 -10.82 8.58
C TYR A 221 -2.75 -9.34 8.84
N ILE A 222 -3.44 -8.49 8.09
CA ILE A 222 -3.52 -7.05 8.32
C ILE A 222 -4.92 -6.71 8.81
N GLN A 223 -5.00 -5.96 9.90
CA GLN A 223 -6.22 -5.34 10.39
C GLN A 223 -6.20 -3.84 10.18
N GLY A 224 -7.36 -3.27 9.91
CA GLY A 224 -7.54 -1.83 9.73
C GLY A 224 -9.00 -1.47 9.68
N GLY A 225 -9.28 -0.21 9.37
CA GLY A 225 -10.62 0.35 9.44
C GLY A 225 -10.75 1.16 10.71
N TYR A 226 -11.12 0.53 11.82
CA TYR A 226 -11.38 1.21 13.10
C TYR A 226 -12.34 2.38 12.91
N ILE A 227 -13.46 2.10 12.25
CA ILE A 227 -14.46 3.08 11.84
C ILE A 227 -15.81 2.78 12.47
N TRP A 228 -16.67 3.78 12.47
CA TRP A 228 -18.05 3.62 12.86
C TRP A 228 -18.97 4.03 11.72
N GLN A 229 -20.06 3.29 11.53
CA GLN A 229 -21.10 3.56 10.55
C GLN A 229 -22.46 3.48 11.21
N SER A 230 -23.26 4.53 11.09
CA SER A 230 -24.58 4.65 11.72
C SER A 230 -25.56 3.54 11.33
N GLN A 231 -25.40 2.97 10.15
CA GLN A 231 -26.25 1.88 9.65
C GLN A 231 -26.09 0.55 10.42
N TYR A 232 -25.01 0.39 11.19
CA TYR A 232 -24.71 -0.87 11.90
C TYR A 232 -24.98 -0.82 13.40
N GLY A 233 -25.47 0.29 13.94
CA GLY A 233 -25.83 0.34 15.34
C GLY A 233 -25.85 1.73 15.96
N ASN A 234 -26.06 1.76 17.27
CA ASN A 234 -26.07 3.01 18.02
C ASN A 234 -24.65 3.60 18.06
N LYS A 235 -24.59 4.94 18.01
CA LYS A 235 -23.35 5.65 18.15
C LYS A 235 -22.70 5.30 19.48
N PRO A 236 -21.42 4.90 19.49
CA PRO A 236 -20.66 4.74 20.73
C PRO A 236 -20.70 6.05 21.55
N ASP A 237 -20.63 5.93 22.87
CA ASP A 237 -20.59 7.09 23.77
C ASP A 237 -19.20 7.76 23.71
N MET A 238 -18.90 8.34 22.54
CA MET A 238 -17.65 9.03 22.24
C MET A 238 -17.79 9.93 21.01
N GLU A 239 -16.85 10.84 20.84
CA GLU A 239 -16.75 11.63 19.61
C GLU A 239 -16.16 10.78 18.47
N ILE A 240 -17.03 10.20 17.67
CA ILE A 240 -16.66 9.50 16.44
C ILE A 240 -17.54 9.98 15.28
N TYR A 241 -16.92 10.19 14.13
CA TYR A 241 -17.64 10.59 12.93
C TYR A 241 -18.24 9.37 12.23
N ASP A 242 -19.44 9.54 11.70
CA ASP A 242 -20.07 8.55 10.82
C ASP A 242 -19.23 8.41 9.54
N THR A 243 -18.76 7.20 9.28
CA THR A 243 -17.92 6.94 8.11
C THR A 243 -18.81 6.54 6.94
N PRO A 244 -18.84 7.28 5.83
CA PRO A 244 -19.60 6.90 4.64
C PRO A 244 -19.21 5.51 4.14
N GLU A 245 -20.19 4.74 3.66
CA GLU A 245 -19.97 3.39 3.13
C GLU A 245 -18.90 3.35 2.03
N SER A 246 -18.89 4.36 1.14
CA SER A 246 -17.88 4.48 0.09
C SER A 246 -16.46 4.59 0.65
N THR A 247 -16.29 5.29 1.77
CA THR A 247 -14.99 5.40 2.47
C THR A 247 -14.61 4.07 3.12
N ALA A 248 -15.55 3.37 3.76
CA ALA A 248 -15.33 2.04 4.33
C ALA A 248 -14.88 1.03 3.27
N ILE A 249 -15.55 1.01 2.12
CA ILE A 249 -15.16 0.19 0.96
C ILE A 249 -13.76 0.58 0.46
N GLY A 250 -13.46 1.88 0.39
CA GLY A 250 -12.14 2.39 0.00
C GLY A 250 -11.03 1.90 0.93
N ILE A 251 -11.23 1.99 2.24
CA ILE A 251 -10.28 1.49 3.26
C ILE A 251 -10.06 -0.01 3.10
N LYS A 252 -11.14 -0.79 2.96
CA LYS A 252 -11.06 -2.24 2.78
C LYS A 252 -10.28 -2.63 1.53
N ASN A 253 -10.51 -1.93 0.42
CA ASN A 253 -9.77 -2.13 -0.81
C ASN A 253 -8.29 -1.75 -0.67
N LEU A 254 -7.99 -0.69 0.08
CA LEU A 254 -6.62 -0.30 0.41
C LEU A 254 -5.90 -1.41 1.19
N LEU A 255 -6.53 -1.97 2.21
CA LEU A 255 -5.95 -3.07 2.99
C LEU A 255 -5.69 -4.31 2.13
N ARG A 256 -6.60 -4.65 1.20
CA ARG A 256 -6.39 -5.75 0.25
C ARG A 256 -5.17 -5.49 -0.67
N ARG A 257 -4.97 -4.25 -1.11
CA ARG A 257 -3.80 -3.88 -1.90
C ARG A 257 -2.52 -3.98 -1.10
N ILE A 258 -2.51 -3.53 0.15
CA ILE A 258 -1.38 -3.69 1.06
C ILE A 258 -1.07 -5.17 1.25
N ALA A 259 -2.08 -6.00 1.51
CA ALA A 259 -1.91 -7.44 1.66
C ALA A 259 -1.31 -8.08 0.40
N LYS A 260 -1.81 -7.69 -0.78
CA LYS A 260 -1.24 -8.14 -2.07
C LYS A 260 0.21 -7.67 -2.24
N ALA A 261 0.52 -6.43 -1.86
CA ALA A 261 1.87 -5.89 -1.92
C ALA A 261 2.82 -6.67 -1.02
N VAL A 262 2.47 -6.88 0.25
CA VAL A 262 3.27 -7.70 1.19
C VAL A 262 3.53 -9.08 0.61
N LYS A 263 2.48 -9.76 0.15
CA LYS A 263 2.57 -11.09 -0.46
C LYS A 263 3.57 -11.16 -1.61
N ASN A 264 3.60 -10.16 -2.47
CA ASN A 264 4.50 -10.15 -3.63
C ASN A 264 5.99 -10.04 -3.25
N TYR A 265 6.32 -9.83 -1.97
CA TYR A 265 7.69 -9.75 -1.44
C TYR A 265 8.06 -10.89 -0.49
N CYS A 266 7.10 -11.67 -0.06
CA CYS A 266 7.37 -12.90 0.65
C CYS A 266 7.76 -14.02 -0.30
#